data_a60c07dfaf891025232a965add23dc13
#
_entry.id   a60c07dfaf891025232a965add23dc13
#
_cell.length_a   1.000
_cell.length_b   1.000
_cell.length_c   1.000
_cell.angle_alpha   90.00
_cell.angle_beta   90.00
_cell.angle_gamma   90.00
#
_symmetry.space_group_name_H-M   'P 1'
#
loop_
_entity.id
_entity.type
_entity.pdbx_description
1 polymer ?
#
loop_
_entity_poly.entity_id
_entity_poly.type
_entity_poly.pdbx_seq_one_letter_code
_entity_poly.pdbx_strand_id
1 'polypeptide(L)'
;ETKTYKKKYELYGLYEARLIEKRPKSLFLVEGYMDVIGLHQYGIKNAIASSGTAFTPEQLRKILSYTNDIFVVFDGDEAGQKASWRAVENALPLLREDVRMSFIFLKPGDDPDSFIKNNGKDAFLKQADEAITFSEYFLDTIKKQDDLSSIEGRSRVAQFAVPLVDKIVNPTLREAYISEIGHICDLDFVKLLNGVVNIVPENVKQEEPVKKVPASVIRKSVLGVFTALIQYPKLAGERSFNLIAKDSRFLFLHDVRNFYKDNPTASPSIL
;
A
#
# COMPACT_ATOMS: atom_id res chain seq x y z
N GLU A 1 2.29 6.36 -24.65
CA GLU A 1 3.35 5.57 -24.02
C GLU A 1 4.23 4.92 -25.07
N THR A 2 5.51 4.77 -24.77
CA THR A 2 6.49 4.10 -25.64
C THR A 2 7.03 2.84 -24.95
N LYS A 3 7.87 2.05 -25.64
CA LYS A 3 8.54 0.89 -25.01
C LYS A 3 9.39 1.28 -23.79
N THR A 4 9.94 2.50 -23.80
CA THR A 4 10.85 3.03 -22.77
C THR A 4 10.17 3.98 -21.79
N TYR A 5 9.02 4.57 -22.15
CA TYR A 5 8.27 5.51 -21.31
C TYR A 5 6.93 4.92 -20.91
N LYS A 6 6.78 4.63 -19.63
CA LYS A 6 5.52 4.15 -19.02
C LYS A 6 5.12 5.08 -17.88
N LYS A 7 4.05 5.87 -18.08
CA LYS A 7 3.56 6.88 -17.13
C LYS A 7 3.48 6.36 -15.69
N LYS A 8 3.05 5.13 -15.49
CA LYS A 8 2.89 4.53 -14.15
C LYS A 8 4.19 4.39 -13.33
N TYR A 9 5.36 4.55 -13.95
CA TYR A 9 6.66 4.49 -13.27
C TYR A 9 7.35 5.85 -13.23
N GLU A 10 6.91 6.81 -14.04
CA GLU A 10 7.63 8.07 -14.19
C GLU A 10 7.07 9.15 -13.27
N LEU A 11 7.98 10.00 -12.80
CA LEU A 11 7.70 11.14 -11.94
C LEU A 11 8.43 12.34 -12.54
N TYR A 12 7.64 13.33 -12.99
CA TYR A 12 8.18 14.59 -13.50
C TYR A 12 8.84 15.39 -12.35
N GLY A 13 9.96 16.02 -12.61
CA GLY A 13 10.68 16.83 -11.61
C GLY A 13 11.55 16.03 -10.62
N LEU A 14 11.45 14.67 -10.59
CA LEU A 14 12.23 13.88 -9.65
C LEU A 14 13.74 13.94 -9.91
N TYR A 15 14.14 14.01 -11.18
CA TYR A 15 15.56 14.17 -11.54
C TYR A 15 16.11 15.51 -11.04
N GLU A 16 15.39 16.59 -11.26
CA GLU A 16 15.74 17.96 -10.85
C GLU A 16 15.81 18.08 -9.33
N ALA A 17 14.82 17.54 -8.62
CA ALA A 17 14.82 17.51 -7.16
C ALA A 17 16.07 16.80 -6.60
N ARG A 18 16.48 15.68 -7.23
CA ARG A 18 17.66 14.91 -6.84
C ARG A 18 18.99 15.53 -7.22
N LEU A 19 19.03 16.39 -8.23
CA LEU A 19 20.22 17.18 -8.54
C LEU A 19 20.55 18.16 -7.41
N ILE A 20 19.53 18.70 -6.75
CA ILE A 20 19.69 19.62 -5.62
C ILE A 20 20.04 18.86 -4.35
N GLU A 21 19.31 17.81 -4.07
CA GLU A 21 19.56 16.93 -2.91
C GLU A 21 19.37 15.46 -3.32
N LYS A 22 20.46 14.68 -3.27
CA LYS A 22 20.44 13.26 -3.68
C LYS A 22 19.40 12.42 -2.94
N ARG A 23 19.16 12.75 -1.67
CA ARG A 23 18.11 12.19 -0.81
C ARG A 23 17.35 13.33 -0.17
N PRO A 24 16.29 13.83 -0.82
CA PRO A 24 15.48 14.92 -0.29
C PRO A 24 14.90 14.53 1.08
N LYS A 25 14.87 15.48 2.01
CA LYS A 25 14.24 15.26 3.32
C LYS A 25 12.76 14.93 3.16
N SER A 26 12.07 15.61 2.24
CA SER A 26 10.69 15.37 1.87
C SER A 26 10.47 15.64 0.38
N LEU A 27 9.39 15.10 -0.18
CA LEU A 27 8.95 15.39 -1.54
C LEU A 27 7.48 15.83 -1.53
N PHE A 28 7.16 16.86 -2.31
CA PHE A 28 5.79 17.27 -2.62
C PHE A 28 5.36 16.61 -3.92
N LEU A 29 4.36 15.73 -3.85
CA LEU A 29 3.76 15.10 -5.01
C LEU A 29 2.50 15.86 -5.40
N VAL A 30 2.48 16.39 -6.60
CA VAL A 30 1.34 17.07 -7.22
C VAL A 30 0.83 16.31 -8.43
N GLU A 31 -0.31 16.73 -9.02
CA GLU A 31 -0.90 16.03 -10.16
C GLU A 31 -0.19 16.37 -11.48
N GLY A 32 0.00 17.64 -11.75
CA GLY A 32 0.44 18.17 -13.03
C GLY A 32 1.91 18.60 -13.09
N TYR A 33 2.50 18.52 -14.27
CA TYR A 33 3.87 19.05 -14.50
C TYR A 33 3.91 20.60 -14.43
N MET A 34 2.78 21.27 -14.71
CA MET A 34 2.69 22.73 -14.58
C MET A 34 2.79 23.15 -13.12
N ASP A 35 2.19 22.39 -12.20
CA ASP A 35 2.30 22.63 -10.76
C ASP A 35 3.74 22.52 -10.28
N VAL A 36 4.48 21.52 -10.79
CA VAL A 36 5.93 21.40 -10.49
C VAL A 36 6.70 22.61 -10.99
N ILE A 37 6.44 23.09 -12.21
CA ILE A 37 7.11 24.26 -12.77
C ILE A 37 6.81 25.49 -11.93
N GLY A 38 5.54 25.73 -11.58
CA GLY A 38 5.12 26.83 -10.71
C GLY A 38 5.82 26.78 -9.36
N LEU A 39 5.72 25.63 -8.66
CA LEU A 39 6.37 25.44 -7.37
C LEU A 39 7.90 25.65 -7.45
N HIS A 40 8.55 25.13 -8.49
CA HIS A 40 9.98 25.32 -8.70
C HIS A 40 10.36 26.77 -8.93
N GLN A 41 9.54 27.56 -9.64
CA GLN A 41 9.79 29.01 -9.85
C GLN A 41 9.81 29.77 -8.53
N TYR A 42 8.95 29.39 -7.58
CA TYR A 42 8.88 29.99 -6.25
C TYR A 42 9.80 29.32 -5.21
N GLY A 43 10.71 28.43 -5.65
CA GLY A 43 11.76 27.85 -4.80
C GLY A 43 11.36 26.62 -4.00
N ILE A 44 10.24 25.96 -4.32
CA ILE A 44 9.90 24.62 -3.81
C ILE A 44 10.49 23.59 -4.77
N LYS A 45 11.78 23.34 -4.65
CA LYS A 45 12.55 22.53 -5.60
C LYS A 45 12.39 21.02 -5.44
N ASN A 46 11.74 20.56 -4.38
CA ASN A 46 11.43 19.17 -4.07
C ASN A 46 10.00 18.80 -4.47
N ALA A 47 9.38 19.55 -5.39
CA ALA A 47 8.09 19.19 -5.99
C ALA A 47 8.29 18.23 -7.18
N ILE A 48 7.41 17.24 -7.28
CA ILE A 48 7.37 16.21 -8.33
C ILE A 48 5.93 15.96 -8.75
N ALA A 49 5.69 15.42 -9.96
CA ALA A 49 4.33 15.10 -10.41
C ALA A 49 4.19 13.69 -10.96
N SER A 50 2.98 13.13 -10.79
CA SER A 50 2.55 11.86 -11.39
C SER A 50 2.21 11.96 -12.88
N SER A 51 2.11 13.17 -13.43
CA SER A 51 1.92 13.50 -14.86
C SER A 51 0.67 12.89 -15.50
N GLY A 52 -0.51 13.21 -14.94
CA GLY A 52 -1.80 12.87 -15.52
C GLY A 52 -2.18 11.39 -15.41
N THR A 53 -1.64 10.71 -14.42
CA THR A 53 -2.09 9.42 -13.93
C THR A 53 -2.44 9.53 -12.45
N ALA A 54 -3.45 8.80 -11.99
CA ALA A 54 -3.62 8.64 -10.55
C ALA A 54 -2.31 8.10 -9.96
N PHE A 55 -1.92 8.62 -8.80
CA PHE A 55 -0.75 8.18 -8.07
C PHE A 55 -0.70 6.65 -7.93
N THR A 56 0.37 6.02 -8.41
CA THR A 56 0.47 4.56 -8.51
C THR A 56 1.36 3.96 -7.40
N PRO A 57 1.15 2.68 -7.04
CA PRO A 57 2.06 2.00 -6.11
C PRO A 57 3.51 1.97 -6.61
N GLU A 58 3.73 1.90 -7.92
CA GLU A 58 5.06 1.92 -8.54
C GLU A 58 5.75 3.27 -8.35
N GLN A 59 5.02 4.36 -8.52
CA GLN A 59 5.52 5.72 -8.27
C GLN A 59 5.84 5.91 -6.78
N LEU A 60 4.98 5.41 -5.88
CA LEU A 60 5.25 5.45 -4.44
C LEU A 60 6.51 4.67 -4.07
N ARG A 61 6.69 3.46 -4.58
CA ARG A 61 7.94 2.70 -4.37
C ARG A 61 9.17 3.47 -4.84
N LYS A 62 9.05 4.16 -5.99
CA LYS A 62 10.13 4.99 -6.54
C LYS A 62 10.45 6.16 -5.60
N ILE A 63 9.43 6.86 -5.08
CA ILE A 63 9.60 7.95 -4.10
C ILE A 63 10.27 7.44 -2.82
N LEU A 64 9.77 6.32 -2.26
CA LEU A 64 10.26 5.73 -1.01
C LEU A 64 11.72 5.21 -1.11
N SER A 65 12.28 5.10 -2.32
CA SER A 65 13.71 4.83 -2.48
C SER A 65 14.59 6.06 -2.23
N TYR A 66 14.01 7.25 -2.11
CA TYR A 66 14.73 8.52 -1.94
C TYR A 66 14.38 9.23 -0.63
N THR A 67 13.12 9.17 -0.19
CA THR A 67 12.65 9.76 1.06
C THR A 67 11.51 8.94 1.66
N ASN A 68 11.37 9.00 2.98
CA ASN A 68 10.23 8.44 3.70
C ASN A 68 9.16 9.49 4.05
N ASP A 69 9.38 10.76 3.67
CA ASP A 69 8.52 11.89 4.03
C ASP A 69 7.89 12.48 2.77
N ILE A 70 6.57 12.32 2.64
CA ILE A 70 5.84 12.61 1.40
C ILE A 70 4.63 13.46 1.72
N PHE A 71 4.54 14.62 1.07
CA PHE A 71 3.33 15.44 1.03
C PHE A 71 2.63 15.24 -0.31
N VAL A 72 1.39 14.79 -0.28
CA VAL A 72 0.57 14.69 -1.50
C VAL A 72 -0.39 15.87 -1.52
N VAL A 73 -0.28 16.68 -2.56
CA VAL A 73 -1.06 17.91 -2.70
C VAL A 73 -2.20 17.65 -3.69
N PHE A 74 -3.41 17.93 -3.25
CA PHE A 74 -4.62 17.77 -4.05
C PHE A 74 -5.29 19.11 -4.29
N ASP A 75 -5.84 19.24 -5.49
CA ASP A 75 -6.70 20.36 -5.84
C ASP A 75 -7.94 20.38 -4.94
N GLY A 76 -8.48 21.56 -4.70
CA GLY A 76 -9.62 21.75 -3.79
C GLY A 76 -10.97 21.38 -4.39
N ASP A 77 -11.03 20.38 -5.27
CA ASP A 77 -12.24 19.95 -5.97
C ASP A 77 -12.63 18.50 -5.67
N GLU A 78 -13.76 18.06 -6.23
CA GLU A 78 -14.25 16.69 -6.06
C GLU A 78 -13.33 15.64 -6.71
N ALA A 79 -12.61 16.02 -7.77
CA ALA A 79 -11.65 15.14 -8.43
C ALA A 79 -10.44 14.89 -7.52
N GLY A 80 -9.92 15.95 -6.86
CA GLY A 80 -8.86 15.85 -5.87
C GLY A 80 -9.24 14.98 -4.67
N GLN A 81 -10.51 15.06 -4.21
CA GLN A 81 -10.99 14.15 -3.14
C GLN A 81 -11.01 12.68 -3.59
N LYS A 82 -11.44 12.40 -4.82
CA LYS A 82 -11.40 11.04 -5.38
C LYS A 82 -9.96 10.55 -5.60
N ALA A 83 -9.07 11.45 -6.01
CA ALA A 83 -7.66 11.15 -6.19
C ALA A 83 -6.97 10.84 -4.85
N SER A 84 -7.31 11.57 -3.79
CA SER A 84 -6.75 11.34 -2.46
C SER A 84 -7.13 9.97 -1.89
N TRP A 85 -8.38 9.54 -2.08
CA TRP A 85 -8.79 8.20 -1.66
C TRP A 85 -8.04 7.10 -2.43
N ARG A 86 -7.88 7.26 -3.75
CA ARG A 86 -7.06 6.32 -4.55
C ARG A 86 -5.60 6.30 -4.09
N ALA A 87 -5.05 7.45 -3.70
CA ALA A 87 -3.70 7.52 -3.14
C ALA A 87 -3.59 6.71 -1.83
N VAL A 88 -4.61 6.80 -0.95
CA VAL A 88 -4.70 5.97 0.26
C VAL A 88 -4.69 4.49 -0.11
N GLU A 89 -5.58 4.03 -0.98
CA GLU A 89 -5.68 2.62 -1.36
C GLU A 89 -4.38 2.06 -1.96
N ASN A 90 -3.68 2.88 -2.75
CA ASN A 90 -2.40 2.53 -3.36
C ASN A 90 -1.24 2.53 -2.37
N ALA A 91 -1.33 3.32 -1.30
CA ALA A 91 -0.31 3.42 -0.27
C ALA A 91 -0.39 2.30 0.78
N LEU A 92 -1.60 1.81 1.12
CA LEU A 92 -1.81 0.80 2.16
C LEU A 92 -0.83 -0.38 2.10
N PRO A 93 -0.55 -1.01 0.93
CA PRO A 93 0.39 -2.13 0.87
C PRO A 93 1.86 -1.74 1.09
N LEU A 94 2.18 -0.45 1.05
CA LEU A 94 3.54 0.09 1.10
C LEU A 94 3.83 0.82 2.41
N LEU A 95 2.85 0.89 3.32
CA LEU A 95 3.02 1.52 4.62
C LEU A 95 4.05 0.77 5.47
N ARG A 96 4.94 1.54 6.11
CA ARG A 96 5.93 1.10 7.09
C ARG A 96 5.98 2.13 8.23
N GLU A 97 6.53 1.74 9.37
CA GLU A 97 6.63 2.63 10.54
C GLU A 97 7.46 3.89 10.27
N ASP A 98 8.41 3.81 9.35
CA ASP A 98 9.31 4.90 8.97
C ASP A 98 8.74 5.80 7.84
N VAL A 99 7.60 5.46 7.22
CA VAL A 99 6.96 6.25 6.16
C VAL A 99 6.01 7.27 6.76
N ARG A 100 6.25 8.53 6.46
CA ARG A 100 5.36 9.65 6.76
C ARG A 100 4.74 10.15 5.48
N MET A 101 3.47 9.92 5.32
CA MET A 101 2.68 10.44 4.22
C MET A 101 1.62 11.38 4.77
N SER A 102 1.55 12.59 4.23
CA SER A 102 0.60 13.61 4.63
C SER A 102 -0.09 14.21 3.42
N PHE A 103 -1.32 14.66 3.59
CA PHE A 103 -2.18 15.19 2.55
C PHE A 103 -2.41 16.68 2.75
N ILE A 104 -2.24 17.43 1.69
CA ILE A 104 -2.54 18.86 1.61
C ILE A 104 -3.73 19.01 0.67
N PHE A 105 -4.83 19.56 1.17
CA PHE A 105 -6.00 19.89 0.37
C PHE A 105 -6.05 21.40 0.20
N LEU A 106 -5.92 21.86 -1.03
CA LEU A 106 -6.04 23.28 -1.34
C LEU A 106 -7.52 23.71 -1.27
N LYS A 107 -7.76 25.01 -1.23
CA LYS A 107 -9.13 25.55 -1.24
C LYS A 107 -9.80 25.29 -2.59
N PRO A 108 -11.14 25.19 -2.63
CA PRO A 108 -11.87 25.08 -3.88
C PRO A 108 -11.49 26.17 -4.88
N GLY A 109 -11.08 25.75 -6.09
CA GLY A 109 -10.64 26.64 -7.17
C GLY A 109 -9.15 26.93 -7.19
N ASP A 110 -8.38 26.49 -6.19
CA ASP A 110 -6.91 26.58 -6.19
C ASP A 110 -6.31 25.24 -6.66
N ASP A 111 -5.26 25.35 -7.48
CA ASP A 111 -4.26 24.32 -7.75
C ASP A 111 -2.89 24.75 -7.20
N PRO A 112 -1.89 23.86 -7.14
CA PRO A 112 -0.57 24.22 -6.58
C PRO A 112 0.13 25.39 -7.29
N ASP A 113 0.00 25.52 -8.62
CA ASP A 113 0.57 26.63 -9.40
C ASP A 113 -0.10 27.96 -9.05
N SER A 114 -1.42 28.01 -9.10
CA SER A 114 -2.19 29.21 -8.76
C SER A 114 -2.01 29.60 -7.29
N PHE A 115 -2.03 28.62 -6.39
CA PHE A 115 -1.85 28.87 -4.96
C PHE A 115 -0.50 29.52 -4.65
N ILE A 116 0.62 28.95 -5.16
CA ILE A 116 1.95 29.48 -4.87
C ILE A 116 2.17 30.85 -5.51
N LYS A 117 1.59 31.07 -6.68
CA LYS A 117 1.65 32.37 -7.39
C LYS A 117 0.93 33.47 -6.62
N ASN A 118 -0.22 33.17 -6.04
CA ASN A 118 -1.05 34.15 -5.34
C ASN A 118 -0.60 34.39 -3.89
N ASN A 119 -0.10 33.35 -3.21
CA ASN A 119 0.16 33.37 -1.76
C ASN A 119 1.65 33.30 -1.40
N GLY A 120 2.50 32.89 -2.34
CA GLY A 120 3.94 32.80 -2.13
C GLY A 120 4.40 31.52 -1.42
N LYS A 121 5.73 31.38 -1.31
CA LYS A 121 6.41 30.20 -0.78
C LYS A 121 6.05 29.90 0.67
N ASP A 122 6.07 30.94 1.53
CA ASP A 122 5.88 30.75 2.98
C ASP A 122 4.46 30.26 3.28
N ALA A 123 3.46 30.75 2.53
CA ALA A 123 2.10 30.28 2.64
C ALA A 123 1.95 28.81 2.20
N PHE A 124 2.68 28.38 1.16
CA PHE A 124 2.68 26.99 0.72
C PHE A 124 3.34 26.07 1.75
N LEU A 125 4.47 26.48 2.33
CA LEU A 125 5.12 25.70 3.40
C LEU A 125 4.25 25.59 4.65
N LYS A 126 3.49 26.65 4.97
CA LYS A 126 2.51 26.59 6.06
C LYS A 126 1.42 25.53 5.83
N GLN A 127 0.98 25.31 4.57
CA GLN A 127 0.08 24.19 4.25
C GLN A 127 0.72 22.83 4.56
N ALA A 128 2.04 22.70 4.40
CA ALA A 128 2.76 21.47 4.76
C ALA A 128 2.81 21.24 6.27
N ASP A 129 2.95 22.32 7.06
CA ASP A 129 2.91 22.22 8.54
C ASP A 129 1.51 21.86 9.05
N GLU A 130 0.46 22.25 8.31
CA GLU A 130 -0.95 21.98 8.62
C GLU A 130 -1.49 20.72 7.90
N ALA A 131 -0.61 19.95 7.22
CA ALA A 131 -1.02 18.80 6.43
C ALA A 131 -1.61 17.68 7.30
N ILE A 132 -2.66 17.07 6.81
CA ILE A 132 -3.36 15.95 7.48
C ILE A 132 -2.52 14.69 7.29
N THR A 133 -2.22 13.97 8.38
CA THR A 133 -1.47 12.71 8.27
C THR A 133 -2.29 11.63 7.57
N PHE A 134 -1.60 10.64 7.00
CA PHE A 134 -2.25 9.47 6.39
C PHE A 134 -3.26 8.81 7.34
N SER A 135 -2.86 8.58 8.58
CA SER A 135 -3.71 7.91 9.57
C SER A 135 -4.96 8.71 9.90
N GLU A 136 -4.82 10.02 10.11
CA GLU A 136 -5.96 10.92 10.35
C GLU A 136 -6.94 10.91 9.18
N TYR A 137 -6.45 11.10 7.97
CA TYR A 137 -7.29 11.12 6.77
C TYR A 137 -7.99 9.78 6.53
N PHE A 138 -7.25 8.67 6.68
CA PHE A 138 -7.78 7.32 6.51
C PHE A 138 -8.89 7.02 7.52
N LEU A 139 -8.63 7.23 8.80
CA LEU A 139 -9.60 6.95 9.87
C LEU A 139 -10.81 7.86 9.80
N ASP A 140 -10.62 9.15 9.50
CA ASP A 140 -11.73 10.10 9.33
C ASP A 140 -12.62 9.75 8.14
N THR A 141 -12.02 9.25 7.05
CA THR A 141 -12.79 8.78 5.89
C THR A 141 -13.59 7.53 6.24
N ILE A 142 -13.02 6.61 7.01
CA ILE A 142 -13.74 5.42 7.51
C ILE A 142 -14.90 5.81 8.40
N LYS A 143 -14.71 6.73 9.35
CA LYS A 143 -15.78 7.21 10.26
C LYS A 143 -16.98 7.83 9.52
N LYS A 144 -16.72 8.46 8.37
CA LYS A 144 -17.75 9.13 7.55
C LYS A 144 -18.54 8.18 6.64
N GLN A 145 -18.23 6.88 6.61
CA GLN A 145 -18.89 5.93 5.72
C GLN A 145 -20.35 5.65 6.12
N ASP A 146 -20.67 5.69 7.41
CA ASP A 146 -22.02 5.44 7.91
C ASP A 146 -22.20 6.02 9.32
N ASP A 147 -23.44 5.93 9.85
CA ASP A 147 -23.79 6.38 11.19
C ASP A 147 -23.27 5.43 12.27
N LEU A 148 -22.25 5.86 12.99
CA LEU A 148 -21.63 5.11 14.09
C LEU A 148 -22.52 5.03 15.36
N SER A 149 -23.63 5.76 15.43
CA SER A 149 -24.55 5.67 16.56
C SER A 149 -25.39 4.40 16.54
N SER A 150 -25.62 3.81 15.34
CA SER A 150 -26.38 2.57 15.15
C SER A 150 -25.46 1.34 15.09
N ILE A 151 -25.96 0.19 15.54
CA ILE A 151 -25.24 -1.09 15.46
C ILE A 151 -24.99 -1.46 13.99
N GLU A 152 -25.98 -1.27 13.14
CA GLU A 152 -25.92 -1.56 11.70
C GLU A 152 -24.92 -0.65 11.00
N GLY A 153 -24.89 0.64 11.36
CA GLY A 153 -23.91 1.58 10.81
C GLY A 153 -22.47 1.21 11.20
N ARG A 154 -22.22 0.90 12.48
CA ARG A 154 -20.91 0.40 12.93
C ARG A 154 -20.50 -0.88 12.20
N SER A 155 -21.44 -1.79 11.98
CA SER A 155 -21.18 -3.02 11.22
C SER A 155 -20.79 -2.73 9.76
N ARG A 156 -21.49 -1.80 9.07
CA ARG A 156 -21.17 -1.41 7.68
C ARG A 156 -19.81 -0.69 7.59
N VAL A 157 -19.51 0.20 8.54
CA VAL A 157 -18.17 0.83 8.63
C VAL A 157 -17.07 -0.21 8.81
N ALA A 158 -17.27 -1.19 9.69
CA ALA A 158 -16.32 -2.29 9.88
C ALA A 158 -16.13 -3.13 8.61
N GLN A 159 -17.22 -3.48 7.91
CA GLN A 159 -17.16 -4.21 6.63
C GLN A 159 -16.42 -3.44 5.54
N PHE A 160 -16.56 -2.12 5.50
CA PHE A 160 -15.81 -1.27 4.57
C PHE A 160 -14.30 -1.24 4.92
N ALA A 161 -13.96 -1.15 6.20
CA ALA A 161 -12.59 -1.01 6.67
C ALA A 161 -11.74 -2.29 6.54
N VAL A 162 -12.33 -3.48 6.75
CA VAL A 162 -11.62 -4.77 6.75
C VAL A 162 -10.78 -5.00 5.49
N PRO A 163 -11.32 -4.90 4.27
CA PRO A 163 -10.54 -5.16 3.05
C PRO A 163 -9.40 -4.16 2.83
N LEU A 164 -9.51 -2.96 3.41
CA LEU A 164 -8.49 -1.92 3.33
C LEU A 164 -7.33 -2.25 4.26
N VAL A 165 -7.62 -2.57 5.52
CA VAL A 165 -6.61 -2.95 6.51
C VAL A 165 -5.87 -4.22 6.11
N ASP A 166 -6.54 -5.17 5.46
CA ASP A 166 -5.92 -6.38 4.93
C ASP A 166 -4.85 -6.11 3.86
N LYS A 167 -4.90 -4.96 3.19
CA LYS A 167 -3.85 -4.52 2.25
C LYS A 167 -2.55 -4.14 2.97
N ILE A 168 -2.57 -3.84 4.27
CA ILE A 168 -1.37 -3.45 5.04
C ILE A 168 -0.50 -4.68 5.28
N VAL A 169 0.68 -4.68 4.65
CA VAL A 169 1.63 -5.82 4.72
C VAL A 169 2.38 -5.84 6.05
N ASN A 170 2.71 -4.67 6.61
CA ASN A 170 3.39 -4.57 7.90
C ASN A 170 2.47 -5.06 9.03
N PRO A 171 2.83 -6.13 9.76
CA PRO A 171 1.93 -6.73 10.74
C PRO A 171 1.68 -5.83 11.97
N THR A 172 2.67 -5.07 12.40
CA THR A 172 2.55 -4.15 13.55
C THR A 172 1.60 -3.00 13.25
N LEU A 173 1.79 -2.36 12.07
CA LEU A 173 0.88 -1.30 11.61
C LEU A 173 -0.53 -1.83 11.38
N ARG A 174 -0.65 -3.00 10.75
CA ARG A 174 -1.95 -3.64 10.52
C ARG A 174 -2.70 -3.86 11.84
N GLU A 175 -2.03 -4.39 12.85
CA GLU A 175 -2.62 -4.62 14.17
C GLU A 175 -3.02 -3.31 14.85
N ALA A 176 -2.21 -2.25 14.74
CA ALA A 176 -2.55 -0.93 15.26
C ALA A 176 -3.81 -0.35 14.59
N TYR A 177 -3.91 -0.42 13.26
CA TYR A 177 -5.12 0.03 12.55
C TYR A 177 -6.35 -0.80 12.88
N ILE A 178 -6.20 -2.13 13.03
CA ILE A 178 -7.28 -3.03 13.46
C ILE A 178 -7.81 -2.60 14.84
N SER A 179 -6.91 -2.34 15.78
CA SER A 179 -7.28 -1.91 17.13
C SER A 179 -8.04 -0.58 17.11
N GLU A 180 -7.53 0.40 16.34
CA GLU A 180 -8.13 1.72 16.25
C GLU A 180 -9.53 1.68 15.61
N ILE A 181 -9.70 0.91 14.53
CA ILE A 181 -11.00 0.74 13.88
C ILE A 181 -11.97 -0.03 14.80
N GLY A 182 -11.47 -1.00 15.56
CA GLY A 182 -12.25 -1.68 16.60
C GLY A 182 -12.80 -0.70 17.62
N HIS A 183 -12.00 0.24 18.09
CA HIS A 183 -12.46 1.30 18.99
C HIS A 183 -13.49 2.23 18.33
N ILE A 184 -13.26 2.65 17.08
CA ILE A 184 -14.20 3.51 16.33
C ILE A 184 -15.55 2.84 16.17
N CYS A 185 -15.58 1.53 15.88
CA CYS A 185 -16.81 0.78 15.64
C CYS A 185 -17.42 0.19 16.91
N ASP A 186 -16.77 0.33 18.06
CA ASP A 186 -17.16 -0.33 19.33
C ASP A 186 -17.37 -1.86 19.13
N LEU A 187 -16.42 -2.49 18.44
CA LEU A 187 -16.46 -3.90 18.05
C LEU A 187 -15.13 -4.59 18.38
N ASP A 188 -15.21 -5.86 18.79
CA ASP A 188 -14.02 -6.71 18.85
C ASP A 188 -13.58 -7.10 17.42
N PHE A 189 -12.76 -6.23 16.84
CA PHE A 189 -12.38 -6.29 15.43
C PHE A 189 -11.51 -7.52 15.11
N VAL A 190 -10.78 -8.05 16.09
CA VAL A 190 -10.01 -9.29 15.92
C VAL A 190 -10.95 -10.47 15.66
N LYS A 191 -12.11 -10.50 16.32
CA LYS A 191 -13.15 -11.50 16.03
C LYS A 191 -13.80 -11.29 14.67
N LEU A 192 -13.96 -10.03 14.24
CA LEU A 192 -14.49 -9.69 12.92
C LEU A 192 -13.56 -10.14 11.79
N LEU A 193 -12.25 -9.88 11.86
CA LEU A 193 -11.29 -10.39 10.88
C LEU A 193 -11.29 -11.91 10.77
N ASN A 194 -11.43 -12.60 11.91
CA ASN A 194 -11.53 -14.06 11.93
C ASN A 194 -12.90 -14.58 11.45
N GLY A 195 -13.95 -13.75 11.51
CA GLY A 195 -15.32 -14.08 11.11
C GLY A 195 -15.64 -13.71 9.65
N VAL A 196 -15.12 -12.60 9.15
CA VAL A 196 -15.38 -12.11 7.78
C VAL A 196 -14.70 -13.00 6.71
N VAL A 197 -13.64 -13.70 7.07
CA VAL A 197 -13.08 -14.77 6.20
C VAL A 197 -14.12 -15.88 5.91
N ASN A 198 -15.23 -15.94 6.64
CA ASN A 198 -16.29 -16.94 6.47
C ASN A 198 -17.57 -16.43 5.79
N ILE A 199 -17.65 -15.14 5.37
CA ILE A 199 -18.75 -14.63 4.54
C ILE A 199 -18.33 -14.67 3.06
N VAL A 200 -18.07 -15.86 2.56
CA VAL A 200 -18.17 -16.17 1.13
C VAL A 200 -19.65 -16.41 0.83
N PRO A 201 -20.28 -15.79 -0.20
CA PRO A 201 -21.66 -16.06 -0.53
C PRO A 201 -21.85 -17.58 -0.76
N GLU A 202 -22.87 -18.14 -0.12
CA GLU A 202 -23.29 -19.54 -0.25
C GLU A 202 -23.68 -19.88 -1.69
N ASN A 203 -22.70 -20.18 -2.53
CA ASN A 203 -22.92 -20.94 -3.78
C ASN A 203 -21.61 -21.55 -4.34
N VAL A 204 -20.68 -21.94 -3.46
CA VAL A 204 -19.60 -22.85 -3.84
C VAL A 204 -19.74 -24.10 -2.98
N LYS A 205 -19.91 -25.25 -3.61
CA LYS A 205 -20.07 -26.56 -2.97
C LYS A 205 -19.04 -26.74 -1.85
N GLN A 206 -19.54 -27.04 -0.65
CA GLN A 206 -18.78 -27.32 0.55
C GLN A 206 -17.75 -28.43 0.30
N GLU A 207 -16.47 -28.05 0.24
CA GLU A 207 -15.40 -29.00 0.59
C GLU A 207 -15.24 -28.97 2.11
N GLU A 208 -15.10 -30.15 2.75
CA GLU A 208 -15.05 -30.33 4.19
C GLU A 208 -14.02 -29.40 4.87
N PRO A 209 -14.29 -28.91 6.11
CA PRO A 209 -13.42 -27.93 6.77
C PRO A 209 -12.08 -28.55 7.14
N VAL A 210 -11.03 -28.15 6.44
CA VAL A 210 -9.66 -28.45 6.83
C VAL A 210 -9.35 -27.74 8.15
N LYS A 211 -9.02 -28.48 9.20
CA LYS A 211 -8.62 -27.93 10.51
C LYS A 211 -7.54 -26.88 10.36
N LYS A 212 -7.81 -25.65 10.79
CA LYS A 212 -6.85 -24.52 10.73
C LYS A 212 -5.60 -24.85 11.55
N VAL A 213 -4.46 -24.97 10.88
CA VAL A 213 -3.16 -25.19 11.53
C VAL A 213 -2.60 -23.82 11.96
N PRO A 214 -2.10 -23.65 13.19
CA PRO A 214 -1.53 -22.38 13.65
C PRO A 214 -0.38 -21.88 12.75
N ALA A 215 -0.30 -20.57 12.52
CA ALA A 215 0.70 -19.95 11.63
C ALA A 215 2.16 -20.31 12.01
N SER A 216 2.45 -20.52 13.29
CA SER A 216 3.75 -21.00 13.77
C SER A 216 4.09 -22.43 13.32
N VAL A 217 3.09 -23.29 13.21
CA VAL A 217 3.25 -24.67 12.74
C VAL A 217 3.43 -24.69 11.23
N ILE A 218 2.67 -23.85 10.50
CA ILE A 218 2.81 -23.68 9.05
C ILE A 218 4.23 -23.19 8.71
N ARG A 219 4.74 -22.19 9.42
CA ARG A 219 6.09 -21.65 9.21
C ARG A 219 7.18 -22.69 9.40
N LYS A 220 7.10 -23.51 10.46
CA LYS A 220 8.03 -24.60 10.72
C LYS A 220 7.96 -25.69 9.64
N SER A 221 6.75 -26.05 9.22
CA SER A 221 6.53 -27.07 8.17
C SER A 221 7.04 -26.60 6.81
N VAL A 222 6.82 -25.33 6.44
CA VAL A 222 7.32 -24.73 5.19
C VAL A 222 8.84 -24.73 5.18
N LEU A 223 9.47 -24.28 6.25
CA LEU A 223 10.93 -24.29 6.39
C LEU A 223 11.50 -25.72 6.32
N GLY A 224 10.81 -26.68 6.95
CA GLY A 224 11.20 -28.10 6.90
C GLY A 224 11.13 -28.67 5.48
N VAL A 225 10.06 -28.37 4.73
CA VAL A 225 9.90 -28.81 3.33
C VAL A 225 10.96 -28.15 2.43
N PHE A 226 11.23 -26.87 2.61
CA PHE A 226 12.24 -26.13 1.85
C PHE A 226 13.63 -26.73 2.11
N THR A 227 13.99 -26.96 3.38
CA THR A 227 15.27 -27.59 3.76
C THR A 227 15.40 -29.00 3.18
N ALA A 228 14.31 -29.79 3.21
CA ALA A 228 14.30 -31.14 2.65
C ALA A 228 14.52 -31.14 1.13
N LEU A 229 13.91 -30.22 0.38
CA LEU A 229 14.09 -30.10 -1.06
C LEU A 229 15.52 -29.69 -1.42
N ILE A 230 16.13 -28.79 -0.66
CA ILE A 230 17.51 -28.37 -0.85
C ILE A 230 18.50 -29.51 -0.58
N GLN A 231 18.29 -30.23 0.54
CA GLN A 231 19.19 -31.34 0.94
C GLN A 231 18.99 -32.60 0.10
N TYR A 232 17.78 -32.83 -0.35
CA TYR A 232 17.39 -34.04 -1.09
C TYR A 232 16.57 -33.69 -2.34
N PRO A 233 17.20 -33.15 -3.41
CA PRO A 233 16.51 -32.70 -4.63
C PRO A 233 15.62 -33.77 -5.30
N LYS A 234 15.95 -35.04 -5.16
CA LYS A 234 15.17 -36.17 -5.70
C LYS A 234 13.76 -36.24 -5.14
N LEU A 235 13.50 -35.68 -3.94
CA LEU A 235 12.16 -35.63 -3.36
C LEU A 235 11.19 -34.73 -4.16
N ALA A 236 11.68 -33.85 -5.00
CA ALA A 236 10.84 -32.99 -5.85
C ALA A 236 9.93 -33.78 -6.80
N GLY A 237 10.29 -35.01 -7.15
CA GLY A 237 9.50 -35.93 -7.99
C GLY A 237 8.40 -36.69 -7.24
N GLU A 238 8.41 -36.73 -5.91
CA GLU A 238 7.49 -37.53 -5.10
C GLU A 238 6.06 -36.98 -5.13
N ARG A 239 5.06 -37.92 -5.19
CA ARG A 239 3.62 -37.58 -5.24
C ARG A 239 3.14 -36.78 -4.03
N SER A 240 3.74 -36.99 -2.87
CA SER A 240 3.41 -36.29 -1.62
C SER A 240 3.61 -34.78 -1.68
N PHE A 241 4.51 -34.28 -2.52
CA PHE A 241 4.71 -32.84 -2.73
C PHE A 241 3.64 -32.17 -3.62
N ASN A 242 2.80 -32.94 -4.31
CA ASN A 242 1.70 -32.39 -5.12
C ASN A 242 0.58 -31.74 -4.28
N LEU A 243 0.44 -32.12 -3.02
CA LEU A 243 -0.56 -31.56 -2.11
C LEU A 243 -0.24 -30.14 -1.65
N ILE A 244 1.04 -29.77 -1.62
CA ILE A 244 1.51 -28.44 -1.20
C ILE A 244 1.31 -27.40 -2.31
N ALA A 245 1.29 -27.84 -3.57
CA ALA A 245 1.25 -26.96 -4.74
C ALA A 245 -0.10 -26.28 -5.02
N LYS A 246 -1.17 -26.63 -4.30
CA LYS A 246 -2.52 -26.08 -4.50
C LYS A 246 -2.79 -24.81 -3.69
N ASP A 247 -1.94 -24.48 -2.71
CA ASP A 247 -2.13 -23.32 -1.83
C ASP A 247 -1.23 -22.17 -2.27
N SER A 248 -1.85 -21.02 -2.63
CA SER A 248 -1.15 -19.83 -3.09
C SER A 248 -0.07 -19.31 -2.12
N ARG A 249 -0.16 -19.64 -0.82
CA ARG A 249 0.82 -19.29 0.20
C ARG A 249 2.17 -20.00 0.03
N PHE A 250 2.23 -21.03 -0.80
CA PHE A 250 3.40 -21.89 -1.02
C PHE A 250 3.92 -21.84 -2.46
N LEU A 251 3.54 -20.82 -3.24
CA LEU A 251 3.96 -20.68 -4.64
C LEU A 251 5.48 -20.79 -4.83
N PHE A 252 6.27 -20.19 -3.92
CA PHE A 252 7.71 -20.29 -3.98
C PHE A 252 8.25 -21.72 -3.81
N LEU A 253 7.58 -22.58 -3.01
CA LEU A 253 7.93 -24.00 -2.90
C LEU A 253 7.62 -24.76 -4.18
N HIS A 254 6.62 -24.33 -4.92
CA HIS A 254 6.29 -24.88 -6.23
C HIS A 254 7.40 -24.58 -7.24
N ASP A 255 7.93 -23.36 -7.24
CA ASP A 255 9.02 -22.96 -8.12
C ASP A 255 10.32 -23.73 -7.81
N VAL A 256 10.66 -23.82 -6.53
CA VAL A 256 11.82 -24.61 -6.06
C VAL A 256 11.66 -26.10 -6.43
N ARG A 257 10.46 -26.66 -6.24
CA ARG A 257 10.17 -28.03 -6.61
C ARG A 257 10.32 -28.26 -8.12
N ASN A 258 9.74 -27.39 -8.94
CA ASN A 258 9.83 -27.50 -10.39
C ASN A 258 11.27 -27.39 -10.88
N PHE A 259 12.04 -26.47 -10.30
CA PHE A 259 13.47 -26.34 -10.60
C PHE A 259 14.22 -27.67 -10.34
N TYR A 260 14.06 -28.28 -9.16
CA TYR A 260 14.74 -29.54 -8.85
C TYR A 260 14.15 -30.78 -9.56
N LYS A 261 12.88 -30.74 -9.97
CA LYS A 261 12.30 -31.78 -10.80
C LYS A 261 12.96 -31.83 -12.18
N ASP A 262 13.26 -30.63 -12.73
CA ASP A 262 13.89 -30.50 -14.04
C ASP A 262 15.44 -30.59 -13.92
N ASN A 263 16.00 -30.35 -12.74
CA ASN A 263 17.44 -30.35 -12.48
C ASN A 263 17.80 -31.16 -11.20
N PRO A 264 17.61 -32.49 -11.20
CA PRO A 264 17.72 -33.32 -10.00
C PRO A 264 19.13 -33.43 -9.38
N THR A 265 20.15 -32.96 -10.08
CA THR A 265 21.57 -32.94 -9.66
C THR A 265 22.10 -31.53 -9.38
N ALA A 266 21.23 -30.50 -9.45
CA ALA A 266 21.65 -29.13 -9.23
C ALA A 266 22.14 -28.91 -7.79
N SER A 267 23.21 -28.14 -7.65
CA SER A 267 23.74 -27.73 -6.34
C SER A 267 22.81 -26.69 -5.68
N PRO A 268 22.64 -26.72 -4.35
CA PRO A 268 21.89 -25.70 -3.59
C PRO A 268 22.34 -24.25 -3.80
N SER A 269 23.59 -24.05 -4.25
CA SER A 269 24.15 -22.72 -4.50
C SER A 269 23.63 -22.04 -5.78
N ILE A 270 22.73 -22.69 -6.54
CA ILE A 270 22.18 -22.17 -7.79
C ILE A 270 20.78 -21.52 -7.55
N LEU A 271 20.17 -21.75 -6.41
CA LEU A 271 18.91 -21.10 -5.95
C LEU A 271 19.21 -19.80 -5.19
#